data_a1966f685a97387a2844018500dc18c2
#
_entry.id   a1966f685a97387a2844018500dc18c2
#
_cell.length_a   1.000
_cell.length_b   1.000
_cell.length_c   1.000
_cell.angle_alpha   90.00
_cell.angle_beta   90.00
_cell.angle_gamma   90.00
#
_symmetry.space_group_name_H-M   'P 1'
#
loop_
_entity.id
_entity.type
_entity.pdbx_description
1 polymer ?
#
loop_
_entity_poly.entity_id
_entity_poly.type
_entity_poly.pdbx_seq_one_letter_code
_entity_poly.pdbx_strand_id
1 'polypeptide(L)'
;MMLWVMALVLLLVMAAVLWMMWRREGRKAGKNMKGALGIPLVMAVLAGAGYGLIGLNEHTAIWLEHQQEYGEVARQIIAGQPPEKAASEVPAGALVRVLQSELSQMPSAVGWYALGALYDQLGAPAQTEEAARKALQLNPDDAAMHLLLARALIEKNEARLTDPALEEIRWVLDREPNHDGAWMLLAMSADRAGRYALSEQAWASLLSRHSEGETADLLQRGLDRAREQKQREGIFANLAASVRGEGLPAGGTLFVFLREAGSTGQPLAAQRKVVPHFPITVELTAANWLQGYPDEQADLVIGARYTPAPGGSVDQAAITAVPVSLQLPQRQPATLNLSRQ
;
A
#
# COMPACT_ATOMS: atom_id res chain seq x y z
N MET A 1 -25.62 13.06 -31.19
CA MET A 1 -26.19 13.81 -32.32
C MET A 1 -25.40 15.08 -32.63
N MET A 2 -25.02 15.90 -31.66
CA MET A 2 -24.29 17.17 -31.85
C MET A 2 -22.88 17.00 -32.45
N LEU A 3 -22.12 15.97 -32.08
CA LEU A 3 -20.79 15.67 -32.63
C LEU A 3 -20.81 15.29 -34.11
N TRP A 4 -21.83 14.55 -34.56
CA TRP A 4 -22.00 14.23 -35.98
C TRP A 4 -22.31 15.47 -36.81
N VAL A 5 -23.08 16.39 -36.26
CA VAL A 5 -23.39 17.68 -36.90
C VAL A 5 -22.10 18.53 -36.99
N MET A 6 -21.29 18.58 -35.94
CA MET A 6 -19.99 19.29 -35.93
C MET A 6 -19.01 18.67 -36.93
N ALA A 7 -18.89 17.35 -36.98
CA ALA A 7 -18.03 16.66 -37.95
C ALA A 7 -18.46 16.91 -39.39
N LEU A 8 -19.76 16.91 -39.65
CA LEU A 8 -20.35 17.20 -40.96
C LEU A 8 -20.15 18.66 -41.36
N VAL A 9 -20.29 19.59 -40.42
CA VAL A 9 -20.02 21.02 -40.64
C VAL A 9 -18.54 21.25 -40.93
N LEU A 10 -17.62 20.59 -40.20
CA LEU A 10 -16.19 20.69 -40.44
C LEU A 10 -15.77 20.12 -41.80
N LEU A 11 -16.39 19.01 -42.22
CA LEU A 11 -16.20 18.42 -43.56
C LEU A 11 -16.71 19.36 -44.65
N LEU A 12 -17.89 19.99 -44.47
CA LEU A 12 -18.44 20.95 -45.42
C LEU A 12 -17.58 22.22 -45.51
N VAL A 13 -17.10 22.75 -44.40
CA VAL A 13 -16.20 23.92 -44.35
C VAL A 13 -14.88 23.58 -45.07
N MET A 14 -14.31 22.41 -44.79
CA MET A 14 -13.06 21.96 -45.44
C MET A 14 -13.25 21.75 -46.95
N ALA A 15 -14.36 21.15 -47.36
CA ALA A 15 -14.74 21.01 -48.76
C ALA A 15 -14.95 22.38 -49.46
N ALA A 16 -15.54 23.33 -48.78
CA ALA A 16 -15.74 24.70 -49.29
C ALA A 16 -14.42 25.47 -49.42
N VAL A 17 -13.48 25.35 -48.45
CA VAL A 17 -12.15 25.94 -48.49
C VAL A 17 -11.33 25.33 -49.65
N LEU A 18 -11.36 24.01 -49.79
CA LEU A 18 -10.67 23.29 -50.86
C LEU A 18 -11.26 23.66 -52.26
N TRP A 19 -12.60 23.82 -52.35
CA TRP A 19 -13.24 24.28 -53.57
C TRP A 19 -12.90 25.74 -53.91
N MET A 20 -12.74 26.60 -52.90
CA MET A 20 -12.36 28.01 -53.08
C MET A 20 -10.90 28.14 -53.48
N MET A 21 -9.99 27.33 -52.90
CA MET A 21 -8.61 27.24 -53.33
C MET A 21 -8.49 26.70 -54.76
N TRP A 22 -9.25 25.66 -55.09
CA TRP A 22 -9.33 25.11 -56.44
C TRP A 22 -9.82 26.12 -57.47
N ARG A 23 -10.83 26.94 -57.15
CA ARG A 23 -11.34 28.03 -58.00
C ARG A 23 -10.31 29.13 -58.19
N ARG A 24 -9.48 29.41 -57.21
CA ARG A 24 -8.38 30.40 -57.33
C ARG A 24 -7.20 29.89 -58.19
N GLU A 25 -6.80 28.66 -58.04
CA GLU A 25 -5.72 28.07 -58.80
C GLU A 25 -6.15 27.67 -60.25
N GLY A 26 -7.35 27.22 -60.42
CA GLY A 26 -7.90 26.89 -61.73
C GLY A 26 -7.98 28.08 -62.73
N ARG A 27 -7.85 29.31 -62.22
CA ARG A 27 -7.72 30.52 -63.05
C ARG A 27 -6.28 30.80 -63.50
N LYS A 28 -5.28 30.11 -62.93
CA LYS A 28 -3.85 30.33 -63.21
C LYS A 28 -3.15 29.21 -63.93
N ALA A 29 -3.71 28.02 -64.05
CA ALA A 29 -3.08 26.84 -64.65
C ALA A 29 -4.00 26.23 -65.70
N GLY A 30 -3.67 26.41 -66.96
CA GLY A 30 -4.27 25.69 -68.08
C GLY A 30 -3.89 24.22 -68.05
N LYS A 31 -4.86 23.34 -68.26
CA LYS A 31 -4.80 21.90 -68.60
C LYS A 31 -3.95 21.00 -67.66
N ASN A 32 -4.63 20.25 -66.94
CA ASN A 32 -4.40 18.94 -66.31
C ASN A 32 -4.75 18.92 -64.82
N MET A 33 -6.00 19.15 -64.51
CA MET A 33 -6.45 19.26 -63.08
C MET A 33 -7.32 18.11 -62.62
N LYS A 34 -7.30 16.96 -63.31
CA LYS A 34 -8.03 15.76 -62.87
C LYS A 34 -7.36 15.03 -61.69
N GLY A 35 -6.05 15.25 -61.46
CA GLY A 35 -5.32 14.64 -60.36
C GLY A 35 -5.36 15.43 -59.02
N ALA A 36 -5.57 16.76 -59.07
CA ALA A 36 -5.50 17.60 -57.86
C ALA A 36 -6.70 17.46 -56.92
N LEU A 37 -7.84 16.94 -57.39
CA LEU A 37 -9.03 16.66 -56.58
C LEU A 37 -8.97 15.32 -55.86
N GLY A 38 -8.17 14.37 -56.32
CA GLY A 38 -8.07 13.05 -55.73
C GLY A 38 -7.39 13.06 -54.33
N ILE A 39 -6.37 13.87 -54.16
CA ILE A 39 -5.61 13.92 -52.91
C ILE A 39 -6.44 14.43 -51.72
N PRO A 40 -7.11 15.59 -51.77
CA PRO A 40 -7.95 16.05 -50.65
C PRO A 40 -9.16 15.17 -50.38
N LEU A 41 -9.72 14.52 -51.38
CA LEU A 41 -10.81 13.57 -51.19
C LEU A 41 -10.34 12.32 -50.46
N VAL A 42 -9.20 11.78 -50.85
CA VAL A 42 -8.59 10.64 -50.16
C VAL A 42 -8.19 11.01 -48.73
N MET A 43 -7.64 12.20 -48.48
CA MET A 43 -7.31 12.67 -47.14
C MET A 43 -8.58 12.86 -46.30
N ALA A 44 -9.67 13.37 -46.84
CA ALA A 44 -10.94 13.50 -46.11
C ALA A 44 -11.57 12.14 -45.82
N VAL A 45 -11.47 11.17 -46.73
CA VAL A 45 -11.95 9.80 -46.50
C VAL A 45 -11.08 9.08 -45.46
N LEU A 46 -9.75 9.23 -45.54
CA LEU A 46 -8.83 8.66 -44.55
C LEU A 46 -8.99 9.30 -43.16
N ALA A 47 -9.19 10.62 -43.11
CA ALA A 47 -9.47 11.31 -41.85
C ALA A 47 -10.83 10.91 -41.26
N GLY A 48 -11.87 10.78 -42.09
CA GLY A 48 -13.21 10.31 -41.70
C GLY A 48 -13.20 8.84 -41.27
N ALA A 49 -12.48 7.97 -41.97
CA ALA A 49 -12.28 6.56 -41.61
C ALA A 49 -11.45 6.43 -40.34
N GLY A 50 -10.35 7.20 -40.22
CA GLY A 50 -9.53 7.25 -39.02
C GLY A 50 -10.31 7.74 -37.81
N TYR A 51 -11.11 8.78 -37.97
CA TYR A 51 -12.01 9.26 -36.90
C TYR A 51 -13.11 8.24 -36.55
N GLY A 52 -13.67 7.54 -37.55
CA GLY A 52 -14.65 6.48 -37.32
C GLY A 52 -14.08 5.27 -36.59
N LEU A 53 -12.82 4.92 -36.87
CA LEU A 53 -12.13 3.78 -36.23
C LEU A 53 -11.57 4.12 -34.84
N ILE A 54 -11.12 5.34 -34.61
CA ILE A 54 -10.44 5.77 -33.38
C ILE A 54 -11.39 6.56 -32.46
N GLY A 55 -12.29 7.37 -33.02
CA GLY A 55 -13.14 8.32 -32.28
C GLY A 55 -14.48 7.78 -31.79
N LEU A 56 -14.97 6.67 -32.36
CA LEU A 56 -16.27 6.07 -32.03
C LEU A 56 -16.10 4.58 -31.65
N ASN A 57 -15.15 4.28 -30.78
CA ASN A 57 -15.10 2.95 -30.22
C ASN A 57 -16.19 2.78 -29.14
N GLU A 58 -16.55 1.55 -28.84
CA GLU A 58 -17.56 1.17 -27.87
C GLU A 58 -17.31 1.83 -26.48
N HIS A 59 -16.03 1.98 -26.10
CA HIS A 59 -15.64 2.63 -24.84
C HIS A 59 -16.01 4.12 -24.77
N THR A 60 -15.90 4.85 -25.87
CA THR A 60 -16.30 6.27 -25.94
C THR A 60 -17.81 6.44 -25.86
N ALA A 61 -18.57 5.53 -26.50
CA ALA A 61 -20.03 5.52 -26.42
C ALA A 61 -20.51 5.25 -24.98
N ILE A 62 -19.98 4.22 -24.33
CA ILE A 62 -20.27 3.89 -22.93
C ILE A 62 -19.88 5.06 -22.00
N TRP A 63 -18.74 5.71 -22.27
CA TRP A 63 -18.32 6.86 -21.47
C TRP A 63 -19.32 8.04 -21.58
N LEU A 64 -19.79 8.35 -22.79
CA LEU A 64 -20.79 9.40 -23.01
C LEU A 64 -22.14 9.08 -22.36
N GLU A 65 -22.56 7.81 -22.42
CA GLU A 65 -23.76 7.32 -21.75
C GLU A 65 -23.67 7.51 -20.24
N HIS A 66 -22.57 7.06 -19.62
CA HIS A 66 -22.34 7.24 -18.18
C HIS A 66 -22.28 8.71 -17.78
N GLN A 67 -21.66 9.56 -18.61
CA GLN A 67 -21.61 11.01 -18.34
C GLN A 67 -22.98 11.66 -18.37
N GLN A 68 -23.86 11.23 -19.29
CA GLN A 68 -25.24 11.73 -19.37
C GLN A 68 -26.11 11.20 -18.23
N GLU A 69 -25.95 9.92 -17.85
CA GLU A 69 -26.79 9.28 -16.83
C GLU A 69 -26.38 9.63 -15.40
N TYR A 70 -25.06 9.69 -15.13
CA TYR A 70 -24.54 9.82 -13.76
C TYR A 70 -23.79 11.13 -13.50
N GLY A 71 -23.65 12.02 -14.50
CA GLY A 71 -22.91 13.28 -14.34
C GLY A 71 -23.51 14.18 -13.27
N GLU A 72 -24.83 14.21 -13.14
CA GLU A 72 -25.49 14.99 -12.09
C GLU A 72 -25.21 14.45 -10.70
N VAL A 73 -25.23 13.14 -10.52
CA VAL A 73 -24.85 12.48 -9.25
C VAL A 73 -23.43 12.86 -8.85
N ALA A 74 -22.49 12.83 -9.79
CA ALA A 74 -21.10 13.21 -9.52
C ALA A 74 -20.98 14.69 -9.12
N ARG A 75 -21.68 15.60 -9.82
CA ARG A 75 -21.66 17.04 -9.47
C ARG A 75 -22.24 17.31 -8.08
N GLN A 76 -23.32 16.63 -7.70
CA GLN A 76 -23.89 16.74 -6.35
C GLN A 76 -22.90 16.26 -5.28
N ILE A 77 -22.23 15.12 -5.51
CA ILE A 77 -21.19 14.61 -4.62
C ILE A 77 -20.04 15.63 -4.49
N ILE A 78 -19.55 16.17 -5.60
CA ILE A 78 -18.47 17.17 -5.64
C ILE A 78 -18.86 18.46 -4.91
N ALA A 79 -20.14 18.84 -4.98
CA ALA A 79 -20.69 19.99 -4.26
C ALA A 79 -20.96 19.71 -2.76
N GLY A 80 -20.73 18.47 -2.30
CA GLY A 80 -21.04 18.07 -0.91
C GLY A 80 -22.53 17.96 -0.63
N GLN A 81 -23.34 17.80 -1.66
CA GLN A 81 -24.79 17.64 -1.56
C GLN A 81 -25.19 16.17 -1.62
N PRO A 82 -26.23 15.73 -0.89
CA PRO A 82 -26.74 14.39 -1.03
C PRO A 82 -27.28 14.20 -2.46
N PRO A 83 -26.84 13.17 -3.20
CA PRO A 83 -27.31 12.93 -4.55
C PRO A 83 -28.77 12.46 -4.53
N GLU A 84 -29.59 12.92 -5.49
CA GLU A 84 -30.98 12.50 -5.64
C GLU A 84 -31.10 10.99 -5.88
N LYS A 85 -30.20 10.42 -6.69
CA LYS A 85 -30.03 8.98 -6.86
C LYS A 85 -28.93 8.50 -5.92
N ALA A 86 -29.18 7.49 -5.10
CA ALA A 86 -28.18 6.98 -4.17
C ALA A 86 -26.92 6.55 -4.94
N ALA A 87 -25.76 6.97 -4.44
CA ALA A 87 -24.47 6.61 -5.07
C ALA A 87 -24.27 5.09 -5.16
N SER A 88 -24.90 4.32 -4.24
CA SER A 88 -24.88 2.85 -4.23
C SER A 88 -25.68 2.22 -5.38
N GLU A 89 -26.54 2.95 -6.04
CA GLU A 89 -27.30 2.49 -7.21
C GLU A 89 -26.53 2.67 -8.52
N VAL A 90 -25.43 3.44 -8.48
CA VAL A 90 -24.58 3.68 -9.64
C VAL A 90 -23.48 2.62 -9.68
N PRO A 91 -23.23 1.95 -10.83
CA PRO A 91 -22.10 1.02 -10.95
C PRO A 91 -20.79 1.71 -10.58
N ALA A 92 -20.02 1.13 -9.64
CA ALA A 92 -18.81 1.75 -9.09
C ALA A 92 -17.83 2.21 -10.18
N GLY A 93 -17.61 1.39 -11.22
CA GLY A 93 -16.73 1.76 -12.33
C GLY A 93 -17.27 2.91 -13.20
N ALA A 94 -18.60 3.12 -13.27
CA ALA A 94 -19.18 4.28 -13.92
C ALA A 94 -18.99 5.54 -13.07
N LEU A 95 -19.25 5.44 -11.76
CA LEU A 95 -19.09 6.55 -10.83
C LEU A 95 -17.63 7.04 -10.74
N VAL A 96 -16.66 6.11 -10.72
CA VAL A 96 -15.22 6.45 -10.78
C VAL A 96 -14.93 7.32 -12.01
N ARG A 97 -15.35 6.86 -13.20
CA ARG A 97 -15.05 7.58 -14.46
C ARG A 97 -15.69 8.96 -14.51
N VAL A 98 -16.93 9.07 -14.04
CA VAL A 98 -17.67 10.34 -14.05
C VAL A 98 -17.08 11.30 -13.02
N LEU A 99 -16.78 10.85 -11.80
CA LEU A 99 -16.11 11.67 -10.79
C LEU A 99 -14.73 12.16 -11.27
N GLN A 100 -13.92 11.31 -11.88
CA GLN A 100 -12.62 11.71 -12.45
C GLN A 100 -12.80 12.81 -13.52
N SER A 101 -13.78 12.66 -14.40
CA SER A 101 -14.07 13.63 -15.46
C SER A 101 -14.47 14.98 -14.88
N GLU A 102 -15.40 15.00 -13.95
CA GLU A 102 -15.91 16.24 -13.32
C GLU A 102 -14.80 16.90 -12.47
N LEU A 103 -14.03 16.12 -11.69
CA LEU A 103 -12.94 16.63 -10.86
C LEU A 103 -11.76 17.18 -11.66
N SER A 104 -11.60 16.76 -12.92
CA SER A 104 -10.61 17.35 -13.83
C SER A 104 -10.97 18.78 -14.25
N GLN A 105 -12.26 19.12 -14.23
CA GLN A 105 -12.79 20.45 -14.58
C GLN A 105 -13.02 21.32 -13.34
N MET A 106 -13.53 20.73 -12.27
CA MET A 106 -13.84 21.38 -11.00
C MET A 106 -13.23 20.60 -9.83
N PRO A 107 -11.95 20.87 -9.48
CA PRO A 107 -11.33 20.23 -8.33
C PRO A 107 -12.05 20.58 -7.03
N SER A 108 -12.37 19.57 -6.22
CA SER A 108 -13.05 19.70 -4.93
C SER A 108 -12.47 18.72 -3.92
N ALA A 109 -12.22 19.18 -2.70
CA ALA A 109 -11.73 18.31 -1.62
C ALA A 109 -12.72 17.18 -1.33
N VAL A 110 -14.00 17.51 -1.23
CA VAL A 110 -15.09 16.53 -1.00
C VAL A 110 -15.16 15.51 -2.14
N GLY A 111 -15.05 15.98 -3.37
CA GLY A 111 -15.09 15.11 -4.55
C GLY A 111 -13.89 14.17 -4.62
N TRP A 112 -12.66 14.66 -4.32
CA TRP A 112 -11.48 13.80 -4.25
C TRP A 112 -11.56 12.81 -3.10
N TYR A 113 -12.09 13.22 -1.93
CA TYR A 113 -12.36 12.32 -0.83
C TYR A 113 -13.36 11.22 -1.21
N ALA A 114 -14.48 11.57 -1.84
CA ALA A 114 -15.49 10.61 -2.29
C ALA A 114 -14.91 9.61 -3.32
N LEU A 115 -14.12 10.09 -4.27
CA LEU A 115 -13.41 9.24 -5.23
C LEU A 115 -12.41 8.32 -4.54
N GLY A 116 -11.66 8.83 -3.55
CA GLY A 116 -10.75 8.04 -2.75
C GLY A 116 -11.45 6.96 -1.92
N ALA A 117 -12.58 7.30 -1.29
CA ALA A 117 -13.40 6.34 -0.55
C ALA A 117 -13.96 5.23 -1.46
N LEU A 118 -14.32 5.57 -2.70
CA LEU A 118 -14.75 4.59 -3.70
C LEU A 118 -13.60 3.67 -4.12
N TYR A 119 -12.40 4.19 -4.33
CA TYR A 119 -11.21 3.38 -4.59
C TYR A 119 -10.85 2.46 -3.42
N ASP A 120 -11.02 2.93 -2.18
CA ASP A 120 -10.81 2.13 -0.98
C ASP A 120 -11.77 0.93 -0.94
N GLN A 121 -13.06 1.14 -1.23
CA GLN A 121 -14.05 0.07 -1.34
C GLN A 121 -13.73 -0.94 -2.46
N LEU A 122 -13.10 -0.47 -3.54
CA LEU A 122 -12.68 -1.31 -4.67
C LEU A 122 -11.34 -2.03 -4.43
N GLY A 123 -10.70 -1.84 -3.27
CA GLY A 123 -9.40 -2.43 -2.96
C GLY A 123 -8.26 -1.89 -3.82
N ALA A 124 -8.30 -0.61 -4.15
CA ALA A 124 -7.33 0.09 -4.99
C ALA A 124 -6.49 1.10 -4.17
N PRO A 125 -5.62 0.66 -3.25
CA PRO A 125 -4.99 1.55 -2.26
C PRO A 125 -4.05 2.60 -2.86
N ALA A 126 -3.45 2.35 -4.02
CA ALA A 126 -2.61 3.33 -4.70
C ALA A 126 -3.43 4.53 -5.22
N GLN A 127 -4.61 4.26 -5.79
CA GLN A 127 -5.54 5.29 -6.25
C GLN A 127 -6.21 6.00 -5.08
N THR A 128 -6.51 5.29 -4.00
CA THR A 128 -7.01 5.86 -2.74
C THR A 128 -6.01 6.86 -2.18
N GLU A 129 -4.72 6.51 -2.11
CA GLU A 129 -3.66 7.42 -1.65
C GLU A 129 -3.58 8.68 -2.51
N GLU A 130 -3.58 8.54 -3.84
CA GLU A 130 -3.51 9.68 -4.75
C GLU A 130 -4.71 10.62 -4.56
N ALA A 131 -5.92 10.07 -4.47
CA ALA A 131 -7.14 10.83 -4.27
C ALA A 131 -7.16 11.53 -2.89
N ALA A 132 -6.77 10.83 -1.81
CA ALA A 132 -6.68 11.39 -0.47
C ALA A 132 -5.66 12.54 -0.40
N ARG A 133 -4.50 12.41 -1.04
CA ARG A 133 -3.51 13.50 -1.11
C ARG A 133 -4.04 14.72 -1.85
N LYS A 134 -4.77 14.53 -2.95
CA LYS A 134 -5.42 15.63 -3.68
C LYS A 134 -6.51 16.31 -2.84
N ALA A 135 -7.28 15.54 -2.08
CA ALA A 135 -8.26 16.07 -1.14
C ALA A 135 -7.59 16.94 -0.07
N LEU A 136 -6.51 16.45 0.56
CA LEU A 136 -5.75 17.18 1.59
C LEU A 136 -5.01 18.41 1.04
N GLN A 137 -4.59 18.43 -0.22
CA GLN A 137 -4.06 19.64 -0.86
C GLN A 137 -5.09 20.77 -0.92
N LEU A 138 -6.38 20.44 -1.03
CA LEU A 138 -7.48 21.40 -1.10
C LEU A 138 -8.07 21.73 0.28
N ASN A 139 -8.06 20.77 1.20
CA ASN A 139 -8.52 20.94 2.58
C ASN A 139 -7.59 20.17 3.54
N PRO A 140 -6.52 20.80 4.02
CA PRO A 140 -5.49 20.14 4.85
C PRO A 140 -5.92 19.86 6.29
N ASP A 141 -7.06 20.39 6.75
CA ASP A 141 -7.49 20.28 8.15
C ASP A 141 -8.67 19.32 8.35
N ASP A 142 -8.90 18.40 7.42
CA ASP A 142 -10.02 17.46 7.47
C ASP A 142 -9.58 16.09 7.98
N ALA A 143 -10.11 15.69 9.15
CA ALA A 143 -9.78 14.43 9.81
C ALA A 143 -10.13 13.18 8.98
N ALA A 144 -11.26 13.22 8.24
CA ALA A 144 -11.67 12.08 7.42
C ALA A 144 -10.71 11.85 6.25
N MET A 145 -10.19 12.94 5.67
CA MET A 145 -9.20 12.87 4.57
C MET A 145 -7.85 12.33 5.06
N HIS A 146 -7.38 12.74 6.26
CA HIS A 146 -6.19 12.18 6.89
C HIS A 146 -6.35 10.69 7.18
N LEU A 147 -7.50 10.26 7.70
CA LEU A 147 -7.76 8.84 7.95
C LEU A 147 -7.85 8.02 6.67
N LEU A 148 -8.42 8.58 5.60
CA LEU A 148 -8.42 7.91 4.31
C LEU A 148 -7.00 7.72 3.76
N LEU A 149 -6.13 8.72 3.91
CA LEU A 149 -4.72 8.60 3.54
C LEU A 149 -4.00 7.57 4.39
N ALA A 150 -4.19 7.60 5.72
CA ALA A 150 -3.62 6.61 6.64
C ALA A 150 -4.01 5.19 6.26
N ARG A 151 -5.30 4.97 5.98
CA ARG A 151 -5.84 3.68 5.55
C ARG A 151 -5.22 3.19 4.25
N ALA A 152 -5.12 4.06 3.24
CA ALA A 152 -4.47 3.72 1.98
C ALA A 152 -3.00 3.31 2.16
N LEU A 153 -2.25 4.03 3.00
CA LEU A 153 -0.85 3.72 3.32
C LEU A 153 -0.70 2.38 4.04
N ILE A 154 -1.64 2.04 4.92
CA ILE A 154 -1.69 0.77 5.63
C ILE A 154 -1.99 -0.36 4.66
N GLU A 155 -3.03 -0.22 3.82
CA GLU A 155 -3.41 -1.27 2.86
C GLU A 155 -2.33 -1.53 1.81
N LYS A 156 -1.61 -0.50 1.35
CA LYS A 156 -0.44 -0.67 0.47
C LYS A 156 0.69 -1.46 1.11
N ASN A 157 0.74 -1.52 2.43
CA ASN A 157 1.78 -2.21 3.19
C ASN A 157 1.23 -3.46 3.91
N GLU A 158 0.41 -4.24 3.23
CA GLU A 158 -0.15 -5.50 3.73
C GLU A 158 -0.93 -5.34 5.04
N ALA A 159 -1.67 -4.25 5.17
CA ALA A 159 -2.44 -3.85 6.35
C ALA A 159 -1.58 -3.65 7.63
N ARG A 160 -0.29 -3.34 7.48
CA ARG A 160 0.63 -3.03 8.57
C ARG A 160 0.80 -1.53 8.75
N LEU A 161 0.93 -1.09 10.00
CA LEU A 161 1.19 0.31 10.33
C LEU A 161 2.58 0.73 9.87
N THR A 162 2.63 1.74 9.00
CA THR A 162 3.86 2.43 8.60
C THR A 162 4.03 3.74 9.37
N ASP A 163 5.25 4.29 9.41
CA ASP A 163 5.46 5.59 10.07
C ASP A 163 4.66 6.73 9.42
N PRO A 164 4.58 6.85 8.07
CA PRO A 164 3.71 7.86 7.45
C PRO A 164 2.22 7.69 7.82
N ALA A 165 1.72 6.45 7.90
CA ALA A 165 0.34 6.22 8.31
C ALA A 165 0.11 6.58 9.79
N LEU A 166 1.09 6.31 10.66
CA LEU A 166 1.03 6.71 12.06
C LEU A 166 1.01 8.24 12.23
N GLU A 167 1.75 8.98 11.40
CA GLU A 167 1.72 10.45 11.41
C GLU A 167 0.33 10.98 11.08
N GLU A 168 -0.33 10.43 10.06
CA GLU A 168 -1.69 10.83 9.70
C GLU A 168 -2.72 10.48 10.80
N ILE A 169 -2.61 9.30 11.42
CA ILE A 169 -3.49 8.91 12.54
C ILE A 169 -3.26 9.83 13.74
N ARG A 170 -2.00 10.14 14.08
CA ARG A 170 -1.67 11.06 15.19
C ARG A 170 -2.21 12.45 14.94
N TRP A 171 -2.09 12.95 13.72
CA TRP A 171 -2.64 14.24 13.35
C TRP A 171 -4.14 14.35 13.70
N VAL A 172 -4.90 13.27 13.45
CA VAL A 172 -6.32 13.20 13.80
C VAL A 172 -6.50 13.11 15.32
N LEU A 173 -5.78 12.23 15.99
CA LEU A 173 -5.94 12.00 17.44
C LEU A 173 -5.51 13.20 18.30
N ASP A 174 -4.58 14.02 17.83
CA ASP A 174 -4.15 15.25 18.50
C ASP A 174 -5.26 16.33 18.48
N ARG A 175 -6.12 16.31 17.46
CA ARG A 175 -7.25 17.24 17.33
C ARG A 175 -8.56 16.68 17.86
N GLU A 176 -8.76 15.40 17.65
CA GLU A 176 -9.93 14.64 18.03
C GLU A 176 -9.54 13.43 18.88
N PRO A 177 -9.17 13.61 20.16
CA PRO A 177 -8.67 12.52 21.02
C PRO A 177 -9.66 11.36 21.20
N ASN A 178 -10.95 11.62 20.95
CA ASN A 178 -12.02 10.62 21.08
C ASN A 178 -12.48 10.03 19.73
N HIS A 179 -11.69 10.18 18.67
CA HIS A 179 -12.06 9.67 17.36
C HIS A 179 -11.89 8.14 17.28
N ASP A 180 -12.97 7.39 17.51
CA ASP A 180 -12.97 5.92 17.61
C ASP A 180 -12.41 5.23 16.35
N GLY A 181 -12.73 5.75 15.16
CA GLY A 181 -12.19 5.22 13.89
C GLY A 181 -10.67 5.31 13.80
N ALA A 182 -10.06 6.40 14.30
CA ALA A 182 -8.61 6.57 14.33
C ALA A 182 -7.95 5.59 15.31
N TRP A 183 -8.53 5.46 16.52
CA TRP A 183 -8.06 4.49 17.51
C TRP A 183 -8.19 3.05 17.01
N MET A 184 -9.30 2.70 16.35
CA MET A 184 -9.51 1.37 15.79
C MET A 184 -8.48 1.06 14.69
N LEU A 185 -8.26 2.02 13.78
CA LEU A 185 -7.27 1.88 12.71
C LEU A 185 -5.86 1.69 13.29
N LEU A 186 -5.50 2.48 14.33
CA LEU A 186 -4.23 2.35 15.04
C LEU A 186 -4.09 0.98 15.70
N ALA A 187 -5.11 0.54 16.45
CA ALA A 187 -5.08 -0.71 17.18
C ALA A 187 -4.82 -1.92 16.27
N MET A 188 -5.59 -2.02 15.19
CA MET A 188 -5.50 -3.16 14.26
C MET A 188 -4.22 -3.16 13.42
N SER A 189 -3.81 -2.01 12.91
CA SER A 189 -2.62 -1.90 12.06
C SER A 189 -1.31 -2.02 12.85
N ALA A 190 -1.28 -1.52 14.09
CA ALA A 190 -0.16 -1.65 15.00
C ALA A 190 0.05 -3.12 15.44
N ASP A 191 -1.03 -3.86 15.71
CA ASP A 191 -0.97 -5.28 16.02
C ASP A 191 -0.30 -6.08 14.88
N ARG A 192 -0.74 -5.85 13.64
CA ARG A 192 -0.16 -6.49 12.44
C ARG A 192 1.29 -6.07 12.16
N ALA A 193 1.66 -4.87 12.58
CA ALA A 193 3.03 -4.37 12.44
C ALA A 193 3.97 -4.83 13.58
N GLY A 194 3.47 -5.61 14.57
CA GLY A 194 4.23 -5.98 15.75
C GLY A 194 4.49 -4.81 16.72
N ARG A 195 3.78 -3.68 16.57
CA ARG A 195 3.90 -2.52 17.47
C ARG A 195 2.93 -2.66 18.64
N TYR A 196 3.10 -3.71 19.43
CA TYR A 196 2.13 -4.14 20.44
C TYR A 196 1.86 -3.10 21.52
N ALA A 197 2.84 -2.27 21.88
CA ALA A 197 2.65 -1.19 22.84
C ALA A 197 1.66 -0.13 22.32
N LEU A 198 1.70 0.22 21.01
CA LEU A 198 0.73 1.13 20.40
C LEU A 198 -0.64 0.48 20.26
N SER A 199 -0.68 -0.80 19.91
CA SER A 199 -1.92 -1.58 19.82
C SER A 199 -2.62 -1.64 21.20
N GLU A 200 -1.87 -1.96 22.27
CA GLU A 200 -2.38 -1.96 23.65
C GLU A 200 -2.98 -0.60 24.03
N GLN A 201 -2.24 0.49 23.79
CA GLN A 201 -2.70 1.84 24.07
C GLN A 201 -4.01 2.15 23.33
N ALA A 202 -4.10 1.79 22.08
CA ALA A 202 -5.26 2.08 21.25
C ALA A 202 -6.50 1.28 21.70
N TRP A 203 -6.35 -0.02 21.98
CA TRP A 203 -7.43 -0.83 22.52
C TRP A 203 -7.90 -0.34 23.90
N ALA A 204 -6.97 0.03 24.78
CA ALA A 204 -7.31 0.58 26.09
C ALA A 204 -8.07 1.91 25.98
N SER A 205 -7.69 2.78 25.02
CA SER A 205 -8.39 4.04 24.76
C SER A 205 -9.81 3.80 24.26
N LEU A 206 -10.04 2.84 23.39
CA LEU A 206 -11.40 2.46 22.95
C LEU A 206 -12.22 1.88 24.09
N LEU A 207 -11.67 0.93 24.85
CA LEU A 207 -12.36 0.27 25.95
C LEU A 207 -12.76 1.25 27.06
N SER A 208 -11.96 2.28 27.32
CA SER A 208 -12.28 3.31 28.33
C SER A 208 -13.54 4.11 28.00
N ARG A 209 -13.92 4.19 26.74
CA ARG A 209 -15.12 4.90 26.25
C ARG A 209 -16.30 3.96 25.98
N HIS A 210 -16.02 2.70 25.70
CA HIS A 210 -17.02 1.67 25.37
C HIS A 210 -16.86 0.49 26.33
N SER A 211 -17.15 0.72 27.62
CA SER A 211 -16.87 -0.25 28.70
C SER A 211 -18.01 -1.25 28.94
N GLU A 212 -19.11 -1.18 28.17
CA GLU A 212 -20.30 -2.01 28.42
C GLU A 212 -20.78 -2.68 27.10
N GLY A 213 -21.45 -3.83 27.26
CA GLY A 213 -22.08 -4.56 26.16
C GLY A 213 -21.10 -5.40 25.32
N GLU A 214 -21.61 -5.99 24.24
CA GLU A 214 -20.85 -6.89 23.34
C GLU A 214 -19.61 -6.21 22.73
N THR A 215 -19.67 -4.90 22.49
CA THR A 215 -18.54 -4.12 21.99
C THR A 215 -17.40 -4.13 23.00
N ALA A 216 -17.67 -3.97 24.30
CA ALA A 216 -16.64 -4.02 25.34
C ALA A 216 -15.90 -5.35 25.35
N ASP A 217 -16.61 -6.47 25.17
CA ASP A 217 -16.01 -7.81 25.13
C ASP A 217 -15.05 -7.97 23.92
N LEU A 218 -15.42 -7.39 22.77
CA LEU A 218 -14.54 -7.40 21.58
C LEU A 218 -13.28 -6.57 21.83
N LEU A 219 -13.42 -5.37 22.38
CA LEU A 219 -12.31 -4.46 22.68
C LEU A 219 -11.39 -5.06 23.74
N GLN A 220 -11.97 -5.71 24.77
CA GLN A 220 -11.22 -6.40 25.82
C GLN A 220 -10.36 -7.54 25.25
N ARG A 221 -10.93 -8.38 24.37
CA ARG A 221 -10.15 -9.42 23.69
C ARG A 221 -9.00 -8.85 22.84
N GLY A 222 -9.22 -7.72 22.16
CA GLY A 222 -8.17 -7.00 21.44
C GLY A 222 -7.05 -6.53 22.35
N LEU A 223 -7.42 -5.94 23.50
CA LEU A 223 -6.49 -5.46 24.52
C LEU A 223 -5.68 -6.60 25.15
N ASP A 224 -6.34 -7.69 25.52
CA ASP A 224 -5.68 -8.84 26.15
C ASP A 224 -4.68 -9.50 25.19
N ARG A 225 -5.07 -9.63 23.92
CA ARG A 225 -4.16 -10.12 22.87
C ARG A 225 -2.94 -9.20 22.69
N ALA A 226 -3.14 -7.90 22.63
CA ALA A 226 -2.04 -6.95 22.48
C ALA A 226 -1.08 -7.00 23.68
N ARG A 227 -1.60 -7.14 24.90
CA ARG A 227 -0.81 -7.33 26.13
C ARG A 227 -0.01 -8.62 26.11
N GLU A 228 -0.64 -9.72 25.73
CA GLU A 228 0.03 -11.02 25.60
C GLU A 228 1.18 -10.96 24.60
N GLN A 229 0.94 -10.38 23.41
CA GLN A 229 1.99 -10.25 22.40
C GLN A 229 3.14 -9.33 22.85
N LYS A 230 2.82 -8.23 23.54
CA LYS A 230 3.81 -7.33 24.13
C LYS A 230 4.65 -8.02 25.20
N GLN A 231 4.02 -8.84 26.05
CA GLN A 231 4.72 -9.64 27.05
C GLN A 231 5.68 -10.64 26.39
N ARG A 232 5.21 -11.36 25.35
CA ARG A 232 6.04 -12.27 24.55
C ARG A 232 7.20 -11.54 23.91
N GLU A 233 6.96 -10.37 23.29
CA GLU A 233 8.02 -9.53 22.75
C GLU A 233 9.08 -9.21 23.85
N GLY A 234 8.66 -8.81 25.03
CA GLY A 234 9.54 -8.51 26.16
C GLY A 234 10.42 -9.71 26.58
N ILE A 235 9.90 -10.94 26.44
CA ILE A 235 10.63 -12.17 26.77
C ILE A 235 11.64 -12.52 25.65
N PHE A 236 11.26 -12.35 24.39
CA PHE A 236 11.99 -12.89 23.25
C PHE A 236 12.80 -11.85 22.46
N ALA A 237 12.53 -10.55 22.62
CA ALA A 237 13.15 -9.52 21.78
C ALA A 237 14.63 -9.28 22.02
N ASN A 238 15.20 -9.77 23.14
CA ASN A 238 16.58 -9.49 23.52
C ASN A 238 17.29 -10.77 24.01
N LEU A 239 17.32 -11.79 23.17
CA LEU A 239 18.07 -13.00 23.47
C LEU A 239 19.52 -12.83 23.01
N ALA A 240 20.47 -13.22 23.85
CA ALA A 240 21.90 -13.05 23.58
C ALA A 240 22.69 -14.34 23.71
N ALA A 241 23.68 -14.51 22.86
CA ALA A 241 24.69 -15.58 22.97
C ALA A 241 26.11 -15.01 22.98
N SER A 242 26.91 -15.44 23.95
CA SER A 242 28.34 -15.22 23.95
C SER A 242 29.03 -16.42 23.30
N VAL A 243 29.62 -16.22 22.14
CA VAL A 243 30.23 -17.27 21.34
C VAL A 243 31.76 -17.22 21.53
N ARG A 244 32.33 -18.36 21.96
CA ARG A 244 33.78 -18.57 22.14
C ARG A 244 34.30 -19.50 21.05
N GLY A 245 35.46 -19.19 20.51
CA GLY A 245 36.11 -20.00 19.48
C GLY A 245 37.62 -19.95 19.69
N GLU A 246 38.14 -20.82 20.56
CA GLU A 246 39.58 -20.89 20.81
C GLU A 246 40.35 -21.40 19.59
N GLY A 247 41.37 -20.65 19.15
CA GLY A 247 42.18 -21.00 17.99
C GLY A 247 41.47 -20.87 16.63
N LEU A 248 40.30 -20.26 16.60
CA LEU A 248 39.59 -20.00 15.33
C LEU A 248 40.04 -18.66 14.72
N PRO A 249 40.21 -18.61 13.37
CA PRO A 249 40.58 -17.37 12.71
C PRO A 249 39.48 -16.32 12.81
N ALA A 250 39.85 -15.04 12.78
CA ALA A 250 38.95 -13.93 12.63
C ALA A 250 38.51 -13.74 11.17
N GLY A 251 37.47 -12.92 10.93
CA GLY A 251 36.99 -12.58 9.59
C GLY A 251 36.00 -13.55 8.98
N GLY A 252 35.73 -14.69 9.61
CA GLY A 252 34.74 -15.65 9.17
C GLY A 252 33.30 -15.22 9.47
N THR A 253 32.33 -16.03 9.01
CA THR A 253 30.91 -15.81 9.18
C THR A 253 30.35 -16.67 10.29
N LEU A 254 29.69 -16.04 11.25
CA LEU A 254 28.99 -16.67 12.37
C LEU A 254 27.50 -16.60 12.14
N PHE A 255 26.80 -17.73 12.32
CA PHE A 255 25.36 -17.85 12.37
C PHE A 255 24.96 -18.26 13.78
N VAL A 256 24.18 -17.41 14.44
CA VAL A 256 23.53 -17.74 15.70
C VAL A 256 22.05 -17.96 15.41
N PHE A 257 21.51 -19.04 15.92
CA PHE A 257 20.12 -19.42 15.66
C PHE A 257 19.41 -19.92 16.91
N LEU A 258 18.10 -19.70 16.94
CA LEU A 258 17.20 -20.20 17.97
C LEU A 258 16.26 -21.23 17.36
N ARG A 259 16.01 -22.34 18.05
CA ARG A 259 15.09 -23.40 17.65
C ARG A 259 14.36 -23.98 18.85
N GLU A 260 13.25 -24.66 18.61
CA GLU A 260 12.71 -25.60 19.59
C GLU A 260 13.61 -26.81 19.73
N ALA A 261 13.73 -27.33 20.94
CA ALA A 261 14.54 -28.51 21.24
C ALA A 261 14.07 -29.71 20.39
N GLY A 262 15.04 -30.40 19.77
CA GLY A 262 14.75 -31.52 18.88
C GLY A 262 14.26 -31.15 17.47
N SER A 263 13.99 -29.89 17.17
CA SER A 263 13.60 -29.44 15.82
C SER A 263 14.80 -29.40 14.87
N THR A 264 14.62 -29.95 13.65
CA THR A 264 15.61 -29.89 12.55
C THR A 264 15.21 -28.93 11.44
N GLY A 265 14.02 -28.32 11.54
CA GLY A 265 13.45 -27.39 10.55
C GLY A 265 14.12 -26.02 10.51
N GLN A 266 13.42 -25.07 9.88
CA GLN A 266 13.83 -23.68 9.84
C GLN A 266 13.91 -23.12 11.27
N PRO A 267 14.96 -22.37 11.65
CA PRO A 267 15.06 -21.76 12.96
C PRO A 267 13.96 -20.71 13.19
N LEU A 268 13.57 -20.52 14.44
CA LEU A 268 12.61 -19.51 14.87
C LEU A 268 13.21 -18.10 14.68
N ALA A 269 14.47 -17.93 15.06
CA ALA A 269 15.24 -16.71 14.86
C ALA A 269 16.67 -17.02 14.43
N ALA A 270 17.28 -16.16 13.63
CA ALA A 270 18.66 -16.32 13.22
C ALA A 270 19.32 -14.97 12.91
N GLN A 271 20.59 -14.86 13.27
CA GLN A 271 21.44 -13.72 12.91
C GLN A 271 22.73 -14.19 12.27
N ARG A 272 23.11 -13.54 11.18
CA ARG A 272 24.41 -13.70 10.53
C ARG A 272 25.29 -12.51 10.86
N LYS A 273 26.54 -12.78 11.30
CA LYS A 273 27.51 -11.74 11.65
C LYS A 273 28.91 -12.11 11.19
N VAL A 274 29.70 -11.17 10.71
CA VAL A 274 31.13 -11.33 10.49
C VAL A 274 31.85 -11.18 11.84
N VAL A 275 32.74 -12.11 12.15
CA VAL A 275 33.43 -12.17 13.45
C VAL A 275 34.74 -11.43 13.38
N PRO A 276 34.89 -10.25 14.00
CA PRO A 276 36.19 -9.56 14.05
C PRO A 276 37.20 -10.25 15.01
N HIS A 277 36.69 -10.81 16.10
CA HIS A 277 37.48 -11.56 17.11
C HIS A 277 36.53 -12.39 17.98
N PHE A 278 37.10 -13.41 18.66
CA PHE A 278 36.41 -14.14 19.72
C PHE A 278 36.97 -13.70 21.10
N PRO A 279 36.15 -13.74 22.18
CA PRO A 279 34.73 -14.04 22.18
C PRO A 279 33.88 -12.89 21.58
N ILE A 280 32.70 -13.23 21.02
CA ILE A 280 31.78 -12.27 20.48
C ILE A 280 30.37 -12.49 21.05
N THR A 281 29.68 -11.39 21.42
CA THR A 281 28.29 -11.45 21.80
C THR A 281 27.39 -11.10 20.59
N VAL A 282 26.41 -11.94 20.36
CA VAL A 282 25.41 -11.79 19.32
C VAL A 282 24.04 -11.71 19.98
N GLU A 283 23.28 -10.66 19.67
CA GLU A 283 21.95 -10.43 20.18
C GLU A 283 20.93 -10.78 19.09
N LEU A 284 19.93 -11.58 19.42
CA LEU A 284 18.78 -11.85 18.59
C LEU A 284 17.67 -10.86 19.00
N THR A 285 17.45 -9.87 18.17
CA THR A 285 16.41 -8.83 18.34
C THR A 285 15.12 -9.21 17.60
N ALA A 286 14.06 -8.44 17.77
CA ALA A 286 12.80 -8.62 17.04
C ALA A 286 12.99 -8.76 15.51
N ALA A 287 13.96 -8.05 14.93
CA ALA A 287 14.27 -8.11 13.48
C ALA A 287 14.88 -9.44 13.02
N ASN A 288 15.34 -10.28 13.93
CA ASN A 288 15.99 -11.55 13.62
C ASN A 288 15.02 -12.75 13.64
N TRP A 289 13.77 -12.53 14.02
CA TRP A 289 12.75 -13.58 14.02
C TRP A 289 12.29 -13.86 12.59
N LEU A 290 12.28 -15.15 12.23
CA LEU A 290 11.88 -15.67 10.92
C LEU A 290 10.45 -16.21 10.94
N GLN A 291 9.96 -16.49 12.14
CA GLN A 291 8.62 -16.98 12.46
C GLN A 291 8.07 -16.17 13.64
N GLY A 292 6.80 -16.32 13.97
CA GLY A 292 6.21 -15.73 15.17
C GLY A 292 6.91 -16.20 16.45
N TYR A 293 6.71 -15.48 17.55
CA TYR A 293 7.22 -15.89 18.86
C TYR A 293 6.59 -17.21 19.28
N PRO A 294 7.38 -18.17 19.80
CA PRO A 294 6.88 -19.46 20.27
C PRO A 294 6.09 -19.29 21.58
N ASP A 295 5.53 -20.39 22.06
CA ASP A 295 4.93 -20.42 23.39
C ASP A 295 5.97 -20.14 24.47
N GLU A 296 5.59 -19.44 25.54
CA GLU A 296 6.49 -19.11 26.66
C GLU A 296 7.05 -20.38 27.35
N GLN A 297 6.33 -21.51 27.24
CA GLN A 297 6.73 -22.80 27.80
C GLN A 297 7.52 -23.69 26.82
N ALA A 298 7.78 -23.20 25.58
CA ALA A 298 8.53 -23.98 24.62
C ALA A 298 9.96 -24.19 25.06
N ASP A 299 10.45 -25.42 24.97
CA ASP A 299 11.83 -25.76 25.20
C ASP A 299 12.70 -25.22 24.06
N LEU A 300 13.41 -24.13 24.31
CA LEU A 300 14.22 -23.47 23.31
C LEU A 300 15.70 -23.76 23.48
N VAL A 301 16.38 -23.93 22.34
CA VAL A 301 17.83 -24.07 22.28
C VAL A 301 18.44 -23.01 21.39
N ILE A 302 19.51 -22.40 21.83
CA ILE A 302 20.34 -21.51 21.04
C ILE A 302 21.59 -22.24 20.58
N GLY A 303 21.94 -22.10 19.31
CA GLY A 303 23.12 -22.72 18.71
C GLY A 303 23.90 -21.74 17.85
N ALA A 304 25.14 -22.11 17.53
CA ALA A 304 25.97 -21.34 16.64
C ALA A 304 26.68 -22.21 15.61
N ARG A 305 26.92 -21.68 14.43
CA ARG A 305 27.76 -22.27 13.37
C ARG A 305 28.72 -21.21 12.87
N TYR A 306 29.97 -21.57 12.69
CA TYR A 306 31.00 -20.68 12.21
C TYR A 306 31.68 -21.25 10.97
N THR A 307 31.81 -20.41 9.94
CA THR A 307 32.53 -20.71 8.71
C THR A 307 33.72 -19.77 8.60
N PRO A 308 34.98 -20.26 8.51
CA PRO A 308 36.17 -19.40 8.46
C PRO A 308 36.22 -18.46 7.24
N ALA A 309 35.50 -18.78 6.17
CA ALA A 309 35.44 -17.94 4.95
C ALA A 309 34.51 -16.76 5.12
N PRO A 310 34.91 -15.53 4.73
CA PRO A 310 33.99 -14.40 4.64
C PRO A 310 32.91 -14.68 3.61
N GLY A 311 31.63 -14.50 3.99
CA GLY A 311 30.50 -14.77 3.08
C GLY A 311 30.12 -16.22 2.88
N GLY A 312 30.78 -17.16 3.55
CA GLY A 312 30.54 -18.60 3.42
C GLY A 312 29.10 -19.02 3.73
N SER A 313 28.62 -20.05 3.01
CA SER A 313 27.32 -20.69 3.26
C SER A 313 27.37 -21.50 4.57
N VAL A 314 26.20 -21.64 5.20
CA VAL A 314 26.02 -22.43 6.44
C VAL A 314 26.38 -23.90 6.26
N ASP A 315 26.35 -24.41 5.03
CA ASP A 315 26.53 -25.83 4.69
C ASP A 315 27.99 -26.20 4.37
N GLN A 316 28.92 -25.23 4.30
CA GLN A 316 30.31 -25.48 3.99
C GLN A 316 31.14 -25.62 5.28
N ALA A 317 31.57 -26.86 5.61
CA ALA A 317 32.54 -27.19 6.65
C ALA A 317 32.41 -26.31 7.93
N ALA A 318 31.19 -26.14 8.41
CA ALA A 318 30.92 -25.26 9.55
C ALA A 318 31.40 -25.90 10.86
N ILE A 319 32.13 -25.13 11.65
CA ILE A 319 32.44 -25.45 13.04
C ILE A 319 31.20 -25.13 13.86
N THR A 320 30.67 -26.12 14.60
CA THR A 320 29.41 -25.98 15.31
C THR A 320 29.62 -25.91 16.82
N ALA A 321 28.77 -25.12 17.50
CA ALA A 321 28.64 -25.22 18.96
C ALA A 321 27.50 -26.20 19.28
N VAL A 322 27.68 -26.95 20.39
CA VAL A 322 26.57 -27.72 20.95
C VAL A 322 25.46 -26.74 21.36
N PRO A 323 24.22 -26.94 20.89
CA PRO A 323 23.12 -26.07 21.27
C PRO A 323 22.89 -26.10 22.80
N VAL A 324 22.58 -24.93 23.37
CA VAL A 324 22.35 -24.75 24.80
C VAL A 324 20.89 -24.40 25.03
N SER A 325 20.25 -25.07 25.99
CA SER A 325 18.89 -24.75 26.41
C SER A 325 18.81 -23.35 27.01
N LEU A 326 17.79 -22.59 26.61
CA LEU A 326 17.52 -21.26 27.14
C LEU A 326 16.55 -21.31 28.29
N GLN A 327 16.88 -20.63 29.36
CA GLN A 327 15.92 -20.33 30.43
C GLN A 327 15.35 -18.92 30.19
N LEU A 328 14.04 -18.82 30.11
CA LEU A 328 13.35 -17.57 29.86
C LEU A 328 12.67 -17.06 31.15
N PRO A 329 12.60 -15.74 31.34
CA PRO A 329 13.32 -14.70 30.61
C PRO A 329 14.84 -14.81 30.78
N GLN A 330 15.57 -14.57 29.69
CA GLN A 330 17.04 -14.69 29.72
C GLN A 330 17.66 -13.57 30.54
N ARG A 331 18.45 -13.94 31.58
CA ARG A 331 19.14 -12.97 32.46
C ARG A 331 20.58 -12.71 32.06
N GLN A 332 21.23 -13.66 31.39
CA GLN A 332 22.60 -13.57 30.94
C GLN A 332 22.76 -14.22 29.56
N PRO A 333 23.70 -13.76 28.71
CA PRO A 333 23.96 -14.38 27.42
C PRO A 333 24.28 -15.87 27.56
N ALA A 334 23.67 -16.70 26.71
CA ALA A 334 24.02 -18.12 26.65
C ALA A 334 25.46 -18.30 26.14
N THR A 335 26.26 -19.12 26.81
CA THR A 335 27.63 -19.35 26.38
C THR A 335 27.68 -20.51 25.40
N LEU A 336 28.19 -20.26 24.20
CA LEU A 336 28.36 -21.22 23.11
C LEU A 336 29.83 -21.40 22.80
N ASN A 337 30.33 -22.64 22.88
CA ASN A 337 31.70 -22.96 22.56
C ASN A 337 31.79 -23.67 21.20
N LEU A 338 32.48 -23.04 20.26
CA LEU A 338 32.73 -23.62 18.95
C LEU A 338 33.89 -24.61 19.06
N SER A 339 33.64 -25.84 18.65
CA SER A 339 34.68 -26.91 18.62
C SER A 339 34.74 -27.54 17.23
N ARG A 340 35.95 -27.83 16.75
CA ARG A 340 36.12 -28.71 15.58
C ARG A 340 35.77 -30.11 16.04
N GLN A 341 34.74 -30.70 15.45
CA GLN A 341 34.42 -32.13 15.61
C GLN A 341 35.41 -32.97 14.83
#